data_40b73846a79d152595fa084f2e56ca90
#
_entry.id   40b73846a79d152595fa084f2e56ca90
#
_cell.length_a   1.000
_cell.length_b   1.000
_cell.length_c   1.000
_cell.angle_alpha   90.00
_cell.angle_beta   90.00
_cell.angle_gamma   90.00
#
_symmetry.space_group_name_H-M   'P 1'
#
loop_
_entity.id
_entity.type
_entity.pdbx_description
1 polymer ?
#
loop_
_entity_poly.entity_id
_entity_poly.type
_entity_poly.pdbx_seq_one_letter_code
_entity_poly.pdbx_strand_id
1 'polypeptide(L)'
;MILVPACLLRKLPMAGFLLALLLLGNAPTAKAQTWMVSTTAQIKLGVLDKYGQLGPYTATFIVHNERTGKDYFLVKELTKGQTGIDVLFPTEASDPEYFKAESGEAASAIPGRYTWECRVKGARVVGGHFVFPEVGNDISVVQR
;
A
#
# COMPACT_ATOMS: atom_id res chain seq x y z
N MET A 1 -6.58 31.26 79.29
CA MET A 1 -5.57 32.29 79.04
C MET A 1 -4.28 31.57 78.66
N ILE A 2 -4.10 31.30 77.35
CA ILE A 2 -2.92 30.68 76.82
C ILE A 2 -2.56 31.47 75.56
N LEU A 3 -1.42 32.17 75.61
CA LEU A 3 -0.84 32.97 74.54
C LEU A 3 -0.39 32.07 73.40
N VAL A 4 -0.73 32.46 72.20
CA VAL A 4 -0.16 31.94 70.93
C VAL A 4 0.99 32.89 70.57
N PRO A 5 2.22 32.41 70.29
CA PRO A 5 3.24 33.25 69.71
C PRO A 5 3.11 33.29 68.21
N ALA A 6 3.16 34.48 67.70
CA ALA A 6 3.14 34.82 66.31
C ALA A 6 4.44 34.38 65.55
N CYS A 7 4.23 33.93 64.36
CA CYS A 7 4.90 34.31 63.17
C CYS A 7 6.41 34.13 63.05
N LEU A 8 6.81 33.24 62.18
CA LEU A 8 8.00 33.44 61.32
C LEU A 8 7.59 33.24 59.86
N LEU A 9 7.20 34.38 59.25
CA LEU A 9 7.08 34.46 57.80
C LEU A 9 8.49 34.47 57.22
N ARG A 10 8.97 33.29 56.86
CA ARG A 10 10.25 33.10 56.20
C ARG A 10 10.13 33.58 54.77
N LYS A 11 10.68 34.71 54.43
CA LYS A 11 10.80 35.22 53.09
C LYS A 11 11.65 34.24 52.26
N LEU A 12 10.99 33.45 51.42
CA LEU A 12 11.66 32.69 50.38
C LEU A 12 12.22 33.68 49.33
N PRO A 13 13.49 33.55 48.92
CA PRO A 13 14.06 34.45 47.94
C PRO A 13 13.39 34.14 46.57
N MET A 14 12.75 35.18 46.03
CA MET A 14 12.11 35.15 44.70
C MET A 14 13.04 34.74 43.56
N ALA A 15 14.35 34.79 43.79
CA ALA A 15 15.38 34.44 42.80
C ALA A 15 15.40 32.94 42.43
N GLY A 16 15.00 32.03 43.35
CA GLY A 16 14.98 30.59 43.08
C GLY A 16 13.85 30.15 42.18
N PHE A 17 12.73 30.88 42.17
CA PHE A 17 11.56 30.53 41.38
C PHE A 17 11.72 30.92 39.90
N LEU A 18 12.48 31.97 39.61
CA LEU A 18 12.78 32.42 38.24
C LEU A 18 13.75 31.47 37.52
N LEU A 19 14.69 30.87 38.25
CA LEU A 19 15.66 29.93 37.67
C LEU A 19 15.02 28.59 37.31
N ALA A 20 14.02 28.16 38.11
CA ALA A 20 13.29 26.93 37.82
C ALA A 20 12.36 27.03 36.58
N LEU A 21 11.83 28.24 36.30
CA LEU A 21 11.01 28.47 35.10
C LEU A 21 11.83 28.52 33.81
N LEU A 22 13.10 28.91 33.87
CA LEU A 22 14.01 28.97 32.71
C LEU A 22 14.49 27.58 32.27
N LEU A 23 14.48 26.60 33.15
CA LEU A 23 14.86 25.22 32.84
C LEU A 23 13.73 24.40 32.18
N LEU A 24 12.47 24.86 32.26
CA LEU A 24 11.33 24.19 31.63
C LEU A 24 11.13 24.61 30.16
N GLY A 25 11.86 25.59 29.65
CA GLY A 25 11.66 26.15 28.31
C GLY A 25 12.40 25.45 27.18
N ASN A 26 13.30 24.51 27.46
CA ASN A 26 14.11 23.84 26.44
C ASN A 26 13.96 22.33 26.46
N ALA A 27 12.75 21.83 26.63
CA ALA A 27 12.49 20.43 26.26
C ALA A 27 12.67 20.32 24.73
N PRO A 28 13.65 19.54 24.24
CA PRO A 28 13.76 19.31 22.81
C PRO A 28 12.43 18.70 22.37
N THR A 29 11.70 19.41 21.50
CA THR A 29 10.56 18.81 20.81
C THR A 29 11.11 17.64 20.00
N ALA A 30 10.98 16.44 20.52
CA ALA A 30 11.28 15.22 19.79
C ALA A 30 10.38 15.25 18.58
N LYS A 31 10.94 15.56 17.41
CA LYS A 31 10.24 15.38 16.14
C LYS A 31 9.95 13.90 16.04
N ALA A 32 8.69 13.52 16.16
CA ALA A 32 8.27 12.16 15.91
C ALA A 32 8.64 11.84 14.46
N GLN A 33 9.65 11.01 14.28
CA GLN A 33 10.05 10.54 12.97
C GLN A 33 9.03 9.50 12.52
N THR A 34 8.22 9.84 11.53
CA THR A 34 7.22 8.96 10.98
C THR A 34 7.77 8.31 9.72
N TRP A 35 8.11 7.04 9.80
CA TRP A 35 8.46 6.21 8.65
C TRP A 35 7.27 5.33 8.31
N MET A 36 6.93 5.29 7.03
CA MET A 36 5.94 4.37 6.50
C MET A 36 6.65 3.39 5.58
N VAL A 37 6.49 2.10 5.86
CA VAL A 37 7.05 1.02 5.06
C VAL A 37 5.90 0.23 4.46
N SER A 38 5.94 0.05 3.14
CA SER A 38 5.02 -0.85 2.44
C SER A 38 5.82 -1.81 1.57
N THR A 39 5.38 -3.05 1.52
CA THR A 39 5.90 -4.05 0.60
C THR A 39 4.75 -4.66 -0.16
N THR A 40 4.92 -4.80 -1.47
CA THR A 40 3.94 -5.38 -2.36
C THR A 40 4.59 -6.49 -3.17
N ALA A 41 3.85 -7.56 -3.42
CA ALA A 41 4.20 -8.55 -4.42
C ALA A 41 3.30 -8.37 -5.63
N GLN A 42 3.84 -8.59 -6.82
CA GLN A 42 3.11 -8.51 -8.08
C GLN A 42 3.44 -9.71 -8.96
N ILE A 43 2.44 -10.19 -9.68
CA ILE A 43 2.58 -11.24 -10.68
C ILE A 43 2.42 -10.60 -12.05
N LYS A 44 3.37 -10.86 -12.93
CA LYS A 44 3.32 -10.41 -14.32
C LYS A 44 2.54 -11.42 -15.15
N LEU A 45 1.50 -10.94 -15.83
CA LEU A 45 0.68 -11.70 -16.77
C LEU A 45 0.87 -11.11 -18.16
N GLY A 46 0.97 -11.96 -19.18
CA GLY A 46 1.24 -11.47 -20.53
C GLY A 46 0.53 -12.27 -21.60
N VAL A 47 0.28 -11.62 -22.73
CA VAL A 47 -0.17 -12.22 -23.97
C VAL A 47 0.72 -11.75 -25.12
N LEU A 48 1.07 -12.67 -26.01
CA LEU A 48 1.86 -12.42 -27.17
C LEU A 48 1.17 -12.97 -28.42
N ASP A 49 0.92 -12.10 -29.40
CA ASP A 49 0.61 -12.49 -30.77
C ASP A 49 1.93 -12.79 -31.50
N LYS A 50 2.33 -14.04 -31.49
CA LYS A 50 3.62 -14.50 -32.03
C LYS A 50 3.89 -14.06 -33.47
N TYR A 51 2.83 -13.93 -34.27
CA TYR A 51 2.95 -13.61 -35.70
C TYR A 51 2.53 -12.17 -36.03
N GLY A 52 2.04 -11.41 -35.05
CA GLY A 52 1.61 -10.03 -35.25
C GLY A 52 0.44 -9.87 -36.23
N GLN A 53 -0.39 -10.91 -36.37
CA GLN A 53 -1.43 -10.97 -37.40
C GLN A 53 -2.79 -10.46 -36.93
N LEU A 54 -2.98 -10.32 -35.62
CA LEU A 54 -4.28 -9.90 -35.07
C LEU A 54 -4.63 -8.45 -35.38
N GLY A 55 -3.61 -7.63 -35.73
CA GLY A 55 -3.82 -6.19 -35.88
C GLY A 55 -4.13 -5.51 -34.55
N PRO A 56 -4.74 -4.31 -34.54
CA PRO A 56 -5.22 -3.69 -33.31
C PRO A 56 -6.31 -4.55 -32.69
N TYR A 57 -6.19 -4.81 -31.37
CA TYR A 57 -7.20 -5.58 -30.63
C TYR A 57 -7.27 -5.14 -29.17
N THR A 58 -8.38 -5.48 -28.54
CA THR A 58 -8.59 -5.29 -27.11
C THR A 58 -8.37 -6.61 -26.40
N ALA A 59 -7.46 -6.63 -25.43
CA ALA A 59 -7.19 -7.76 -24.54
C ALA A 59 -7.88 -7.53 -23.19
N THR A 60 -8.71 -8.47 -22.78
CA THR A 60 -9.34 -8.47 -21.45
C THR A 60 -8.68 -9.52 -20.59
N PHE A 61 -7.96 -9.08 -19.56
CA PHE A 61 -7.40 -9.95 -18.54
C PHE A 61 -8.42 -10.16 -17.43
N ILE A 62 -8.62 -11.40 -17.04
CA ILE A 62 -9.53 -11.80 -15.96
C ILE A 62 -8.70 -12.60 -14.96
N VAL A 63 -8.74 -12.23 -13.70
CA VAL A 63 -8.07 -12.92 -12.60
C VAL A 63 -9.11 -13.31 -11.57
N HIS A 64 -9.24 -14.60 -11.34
CA HIS A 64 -10.17 -15.18 -10.38
C HIS A 64 -9.45 -15.62 -9.11
N ASN A 65 -9.90 -15.14 -7.96
CA ASN A 65 -9.40 -15.58 -6.66
C ASN A 65 -10.20 -16.81 -6.19
N GLU A 66 -9.57 -17.98 -6.19
CA GLU A 66 -10.24 -19.24 -5.83
C GLU A 66 -10.75 -19.27 -4.39
N ARG A 67 -10.15 -18.49 -3.48
CA ARG A 67 -10.54 -18.46 -2.08
C ARG A 67 -11.77 -17.59 -1.82
N THR A 68 -11.83 -16.43 -2.48
CA THR A 68 -12.90 -15.44 -2.27
C THR A 68 -14.02 -15.54 -3.31
N GLY A 69 -13.78 -16.26 -4.42
CA GLY A 69 -14.69 -16.31 -5.55
C GLY A 69 -14.81 -15.00 -6.33
N LYS A 70 -13.93 -14.03 -6.09
CA LYS A 70 -13.97 -12.73 -6.78
C LYS A 70 -13.21 -12.77 -8.10
N ASP A 71 -13.79 -12.14 -9.11
CA ASP A 71 -13.17 -11.87 -10.40
C ASP A 71 -12.71 -10.42 -10.47
N TYR A 72 -11.52 -10.22 -11.03
CA TYR A 72 -10.94 -8.92 -11.29
C TYR A 72 -10.61 -8.79 -12.77
N PHE A 73 -10.93 -7.64 -13.34
CA PHE A 73 -10.84 -7.37 -14.77
C PHE A 73 -9.88 -6.22 -15.05
N LEU A 74 -9.08 -6.37 -16.09
CA LEU A 74 -8.28 -5.31 -16.67
C LEU A 74 -8.38 -5.37 -18.20
N VAL A 75 -8.73 -4.26 -18.81
CA VAL A 75 -8.85 -4.14 -20.27
C VAL A 75 -7.69 -3.31 -20.80
N LYS A 76 -7.02 -3.83 -21.81
CA LYS A 76 -5.91 -3.17 -22.50
C LYS A 76 -6.15 -3.14 -24.01
N GLU A 77 -5.88 -1.98 -24.59
CA GLU A 77 -5.94 -1.80 -26.04
C GLU A 77 -4.55 -1.91 -26.63
N LEU A 78 -4.39 -2.81 -27.59
CA LEU A 78 -3.17 -2.92 -28.38
C LEU A 78 -3.33 -2.20 -29.71
N THR A 79 -2.36 -1.37 -30.05
CA THR A 79 -2.31 -0.63 -31.30
C THR A 79 -1.59 -1.41 -32.36
N LYS A 80 -1.74 -0.96 -33.62
CA LYS A 80 -1.05 -1.57 -34.76
C LYS A 80 0.47 -1.56 -34.54
N GLY A 81 1.11 -2.72 -34.71
CA GLY A 81 2.55 -2.90 -34.52
C GLY A 81 2.95 -3.41 -33.14
N GLN A 82 2.06 -3.42 -32.16
CA GLN A 82 2.28 -4.11 -30.90
C GLN A 82 1.95 -5.59 -31.05
N THR A 83 2.88 -6.46 -30.67
CA THR A 83 2.70 -7.92 -30.76
C THR A 83 2.31 -8.56 -29.45
N GLY A 84 2.33 -7.81 -28.36
CA GLY A 84 1.97 -8.33 -27.05
C GLY A 84 1.84 -7.25 -26.00
N ILE A 85 1.37 -7.65 -24.83
CA ILE A 85 1.20 -6.80 -23.66
C ILE A 85 1.41 -7.59 -22.40
N ASP A 86 2.10 -6.98 -21.46
CA ASP A 86 2.27 -7.46 -20.09
C ASP A 86 1.51 -6.56 -19.13
N VAL A 87 0.85 -7.16 -18.15
CA VAL A 87 0.16 -6.48 -17.06
C VAL A 87 0.64 -7.03 -15.71
N LEU A 88 0.58 -6.21 -14.68
CA LEU A 88 0.94 -6.60 -13.33
C LEU A 88 -0.32 -6.81 -12.50
N PHE A 89 -0.37 -7.89 -11.74
CA PHE A 89 -1.46 -8.17 -10.81
C PHE A 89 -0.92 -8.27 -9.37
N PRO A 90 -1.54 -7.63 -8.36
CA PRO A 90 -2.49 -6.54 -8.54
C PRO A 90 -1.79 -5.25 -8.99
N THR A 91 -2.50 -4.40 -9.72
CA THR A 91 -2.05 -3.06 -10.05
C THR A 91 -2.56 -2.10 -8.98
N GLU A 92 -1.81 -1.07 -8.65
CA GLU A 92 -2.27 -0.04 -7.72
C GLU A 92 -3.45 0.75 -8.30
N ALA A 93 -4.41 1.11 -7.45
CA ALA A 93 -5.57 1.91 -7.88
C ALA A 93 -5.22 3.35 -8.33
N SER A 94 -3.98 3.79 -8.07
CA SER A 94 -3.42 5.06 -8.58
C SER A 94 -3.10 5.01 -10.07
N ASP A 95 -2.91 3.81 -10.63
CA ASP A 95 -2.72 3.65 -12.07
C ASP A 95 -4.04 3.91 -12.81
N PRO A 96 -4.02 4.56 -13.98
CA PRO A 96 -5.23 4.82 -14.76
C PRO A 96 -5.91 3.52 -15.22
N GLU A 97 -5.15 2.44 -15.33
CA GLU A 97 -5.61 1.13 -15.74
C GLU A 97 -5.18 0.09 -14.70
N TYR A 98 -6.11 -0.35 -13.87
CA TYR A 98 -5.87 -1.30 -12.80
C TYR A 98 -6.90 -2.44 -12.79
N PHE A 99 -6.52 -3.56 -12.18
CA PHE A 99 -7.45 -4.66 -11.96
C PHE A 99 -8.52 -4.27 -10.96
N LYS A 100 -9.77 -4.38 -11.36
CA LYS A 100 -10.95 -4.07 -10.54
C LYS A 100 -12.02 -5.15 -10.65
N ALA A 101 -12.73 -5.37 -9.56
CA ALA A 101 -13.92 -6.20 -9.55
C ALA A 101 -15.07 -5.51 -10.31
N GLU A 102 -16.13 -6.24 -10.60
CA GLU A 102 -17.34 -5.69 -11.23
C GLU A 102 -17.94 -4.54 -10.39
N SER A 103 -17.79 -4.59 -9.08
CA SER A 103 -18.18 -3.52 -8.16
C SER A 103 -17.33 -2.23 -8.27
N GLY A 104 -16.23 -2.26 -9.02
CA GLY A 104 -15.25 -1.17 -9.11
C GLY A 104 -14.16 -1.22 -8.02
N GLU A 105 -14.21 -2.18 -7.09
CA GLU A 105 -13.20 -2.38 -6.05
C GLU A 105 -11.86 -2.79 -6.69
N ALA A 106 -10.77 -2.13 -6.33
CA ALA A 106 -9.44 -2.48 -6.80
C ALA A 106 -9.01 -3.87 -6.30
N ALA A 107 -8.29 -4.62 -7.14
CA ALA A 107 -7.73 -5.90 -6.73
C ALA A 107 -6.72 -5.71 -5.61
N SER A 108 -6.79 -6.55 -4.60
CA SER A 108 -5.83 -6.61 -3.50
C SER A 108 -5.02 -7.90 -3.55
N ALA A 109 -3.75 -7.80 -3.14
CA ALA A 109 -2.84 -8.94 -3.04
C ALA A 109 -3.18 -9.80 -1.81
N ILE A 110 -4.08 -10.75 -1.97
CA ILE A 110 -4.41 -11.71 -0.92
C ILE A 110 -3.68 -13.02 -1.20
N PRO A 111 -2.89 -13.58 -0.27
CA PRO A 111 -2.22 -14.86 -0.48
C PRO A 111 -3.22 -15.97 -0.82
N GLY A 112 -2.87 -16.80 -1.79
CA GLY A 112 -3.72 -17.92 -2.20
C GLY A 112 -3.56 -18.29 -3.66
N ARG A 113 -4.45 -19.17 -4.10
CA ARG A 113 -4.49 -19.65 -5.49
C ARG A 113 -5.39 -18.77 -6.33
N TYR A 114 -4.95 -18.53 -7.55
CA TYR A 114 -5.65 -17.75 -8.56
C TYR A 114 -5.61 -18.48 -9.90
N THR A 115 -6.70 -18.35 -10.64
CA THR A 115 -6.72 -18.64 -12.06
C THR A 115 -6.77 -17.32 -12.84
N TRP A 116 -6.22 -17.31 -14.03
CA TRP A 116 -6.31 -16.15 -14.89
C TRP A 116 -6.49 -16.55 -16.35
N GLU A 117 -7.08 -15.66 -17.10
CA GLU A 117 -7.19 -15.79 -18.55
C GLU A 117 -7.12 -14.42 -19.23
N CYS A 118 -6.71 -14.46 -20.49
CA CYS A 118 -6.83 -13.32 -21.39
C CYS A 118 -7.80 -13.67 -22.51
N ARG A 119 -8.72 -12.76 -22.78
CA ARG A 119 -9.68 -12.87 -23.88
C ARG A 119 -9.42 -11.78 -24.90
N VAL A 120 -9.50 -12.17 -26.19
CA VAL A 120 -9.47 -11.29 -27.34
C VAL A 120 -10.70 -11.55 -28.17
N LYS A 121 -11.49 -10.51 -28.46
CA LYS A 121 -12.78 -10.62 -29.15
C LYS A 121 -13.73 -11.63 -28.48
N GLY A 122 -13.69 -11.69 -27.14
CA GLY A 122 -14.52 -12.59 -26.35
C GLY A 122 -14.01 -14.04 -26.25
N ALA A 123 -13.05 -14.46 -27.08
CA ALA A 123 -12.46 -15.79 -27.03
C ALA A 123 -11.25 -15.84 -26.08
N ARG A 124 -11.16 -16.87 -25.25
CA ARG A 124 -9.98 -17.12 -24.42
C ARG A 124 -8.80 -17.50 -25.33
N VAL A 125 -7.72 -16.74 -25.24
CA VAL A 125 -6.50 -16.96 -26.04
C VAL A 125 -5.36 -17.56 -25.23
N VAL A 126 -5.29 -17.22 -23.94
CA VAL A 126 -4.28 -17.73 -23.02
C VAL A 126 -4.85 -17.70 -21.60
N GLY A 127 -4.29 -18.50 -20.72
CA GLY A 127 -4.62 -18.49 -19.30
C GLY A 127 -3.88 -19.58 -18.56
N GLY A 128 -3.96 -19.53 -17.26
CA GLY A 128 -3.30 -20.46 -16.37
C GLY A 128 -3.71 -20.23 -14.92
N HIS A 129 -2.85 -20.67 -14.03
CA HIS A 129 -3.03 -20.46 -12.60
C HIS A 129 -1.69 -20.00 -11.98
N PHE A 130 -1.77 -19.33 -10.86
CA PHE A 130 -0.62 -18.97 -10.05
C PHE A 130 -0.99 -19.01 -8.56
N VAL A 131 0.04 -19.05 -7.73
CA VAL A 131 -0.12 -18.89 -6.28
C VAL A 131 0.46 -17.55 -5.92
N PHE A 132 -0.37 -16.69 -5.32
CA PHE A 132 0.09 -15.43 -4.80
C PHE A 132 0.76 -15.68 -3.44
N PRO A 133 2.03 -15.30 -3.26
CA PRO A 133 2.78 -15.60 -2.06
C PRO A 133 2.29 -14.80 -0.87
N GLU A 134 2.48 -15.32 0.32
CA GLU A 134 2.45 -14.53 1.54
C GLU A 134 3.71 -13.65 1.57
N VAL A 135 3.52 -12.35 1.68
CA VAL A 135 4.64 -11.41 1.77
C VAL A 135 5.01 -11.27 3.24
N GLY A 136 6.00 -12.05 3.68
CA GLY A 136 6.62 -11.92 4.99
C GLY A 136 7.66 -10.80 4.95
N ASN A 137 7.60 -9.89 5.93
CA ASN A 137 8.56 -8.82 6.09
C ASN A 137 9.20 -8.88 7.45
N ASP A 138 10.52 -9.04 7.47
CA ASP A 138 11.34 -8.79 8.64
C ASP A 138 11.97 -7.39 8.49
N ILE A 139 11.16 -6.36 8.70
CA ILE A 139 11.58 -4.97 8.56
C ILE A 139 11.69 -4.36 9.95
N SER A 140 12.88 -3.90 10.30
CA SER A 140 13.12 -3.11 11.49
C SER A 140 13.44 -1.66 11.11
N VAL A 141 12.79 -0.70 11.77
CA VAL A 141 13.11 0.72 11.62
C VAL A 141 14.18 1.07 12.67
N VAL A 142 15.37 1.41 12.19
CA VAL A 142 16.47 1.87 13.06
C VAL A 142 16.28 3.36 13.30
N GLN A 143 16.01 3.74 14.55
CA GLN A 143 16.01 5.13 14.99
C GLN A 143 17.46 5.54 15.28
N ARG A 144 17.89 6.66 14.73
CA ARG A 144 19.16 7.33 15.02
C ARG A 144 18.92 8.57 15.89
#